data_02c622e650cf64b0c504dd28a4388282
#
_entry.id   02c622e650cf64b0c504dd28a4388282
#
_cell.length_a   1.000
_cell.length_b   1.000
_cell.length_c   1.000
_cell.angle_alpha   90.00
_cell.angle_beta   90.00
_cell.angle_gamma   90.00
#
_symmetry.space_group_name_H-M   'P 1'
#
loop_
_entity.id
_entity.type
_entity.pdbx_description
1 polymer ?
#
loop_
_entity_poly.entity_id
_entity_poly.type
_entity_poly.pdbx_seq_one_letter_code
_entity_poly.pdbx_strand_id
1 'polypeptide(L)'
;MRCSRSLLLRLTLGLAVTLAAAACGSNNNAAKNTSPVSSAPAASATKAASAAATAAATSAASAAATPAAAGSPSAGAYTGPFDGTILFGAPVSLTGSTAKEGGYTHDGYELWKDVYNAAGGIVINGKHYKIDIKYYDDQSNAQLSATLAEKLIKEDHVNFLLGPYGTSPTLQVSTVAEKNQIPMVDTNGAAESIFKQGYSYVFGVLSPAPKYLQGIIDMALAQNPKPTTVAILSADDPFSVEAAEGAQKYAQSKGLNVVYYQKYPSASTNLTAPLTEVKNKNPDLFLNSGHLEESVAIMQQAHQLDFNPKGFGFSVGPSLPDFATTLKADANYVFGATQWTPQLKYNGDDLFKTPANYAMMYKQRYGVDPPYQAAESTAGGVAFVKAIEKAGSLDPKKVRDALASLDFVSFYGPIKFNEIGENVTKPMVVEQWQNGQKQTVWPLEAAAAKPLWPTPSWSQR
;
A
#
# COMPACT_ATOMS: atom_id res chain seq x y z
N MET A 1 22.28 57.98 -25.41
CA MET A 1 23.72 58.33 -25.38
C MET A 1 24.49 57.08 -24.98
N ARG A 2 25.35 56.65 -25.91
CA ARG A 2 26.61 55.90 -25.80
C ARG A 2 26.64 54.68 -24.85
N CYS A 3 26.69 53.46 -25.35
CA CYS A 3 27.74 52.78 -26.13
C CYS A 3 28.94 52.37 -25.24
N SER A 4 29.20 51.05 -25.09
CA SER A 4 30.41 50.33 -25.53
C SER A 4 30.42 48.94 -24.84
N ARG A 5 30.30 47.76 -25.52
CA ARG A 5 31.32 46.96 -26.24
C ARG A 5 32.44 46.45 -25.32
N SER A 6 32.53 45.22 -25.06
CA SER A 6 33.07 44.02 -25.69
C SER A 6 34.36 43.56 -25.00
N LEU A 7 34.50 42.25 -24.71
CA LEU A 7 35.66 41.47 -25.22
C LEU A 7 35.47 39.96 -25.03
N LEU A 8 35.52 39.27 -26.16
CA LEU A 8 35.73 37.81 -26.25
C LEU A 8 37.19 37.49 -25.89
N LEU A 9 37.41 36.35 -25.22
CA LEU A 9 38.69 35.64 -25.39
C LEU A 9 38.41 34.14 -25.44
N ARG A 10 38.57 33.57 -26.65
CA ARG A 10 38.71 32.13 -26.90
C ARG A 10 40.17 31.76 -26.65
N LEU A 11 40.41 30.62 -26.01
CA LEU A 11 41.65 29.86 -26.17
C LEU A 11 41.33 28.38 -26.27
N THR A 12 41.58 27.84 -27.46
CA THR A 12 41.71 26.45 -27.86
C THR A 12 43.17 26.01 -27.69
N LEU A 13 43.38 24.76 -27.31
CA LEU A 13 44.51 23.84 -27.63
C LEU A 13 44.54 22.79 -26.49
N GLY A 14 44.71 21.52 -26.66
CA GLY A 14 45.12 20.66 -27.78
C GLY A 14 45.20 19.23 -27.29
N LEU A 15 44.96 18.39 -28.20
CA LEU A 15 45.00 16.95 -28.28
C LEU A 15 46.36 16.34 -27.83
N ALA A 16 46.31 15.21 -27.05
CA ALA A 16 47.36 14.19 -27.12
C ALA A 16 46.79 12.81 -26.76
N VAL A 17 46.67 11.99 -27.80
CA VAL A 17 46.46 10.53 -27.80
C VAL A 17 47.80 9.87 -27.60
N THR A 18 47.91 8.90 -26.71
CA THR A 18 48.93 7.85 -26.79
C THR A 18 48.31 6.50 -26.52
N LEU A 19 48.19 5.70 -27.61
CA LEU A 19 48.08 4.25 -27.61
C LEU A 19 49.46 3.64 -27.24
N ALA A 20 49.42 2.61 -26.39
CA ALA A 20 50.45 1.57 -26.37
C ALA A 20 49.82 0.23 -26.15
N ALA A 21 49.88 -0.58 -27.20
CA ALA A 21 49.63 -2.01 -27.18
C ALA A 21 50.96 -2.75 -27.15
N ALA A 22 51.03 -3.85 -26.40
CA ALA A 22 51.90 -5.01 -26.62
C ALA A 22 51.67 -5.96 -25.45
N ALA A 23 51.28 -7.11 -25.58
CA ALA A 23 51.57 -8.35 -26.34
C ALA A 23 52.02 -9.47 -25.37
N CYS A 24 51.27 -10.57 -25.45
CA CYS A 24 51.62 -12.00 -25.32
C CYS A 24 52.67 -12.44 -24.30
N GLY A 25 52.26 -13.47 -23.54
CA GLY A 25 53.16 -14.39 -22.85
C GLY A 25 52.43 -15.61 -22.28
N SER A 26 52.25 -16.63 -23.10
CA SER A 26 51.88 -17.99 -22.67
C SER A 26 52.95 -18.61 -21.81
N ASN A 27 52.59 -19.34 -20.76
CA ASN A 27 53.29 -20.57 -20.45
C ASN A 27 52.41 -21.55 -19.65
N ASN A 28 52.22 -22.71 -20.28
CA ASN A 28 51.74 -23.96 -19.73
C ASN A 28 52.70 -24.47 -18.67
N ASN A 29 52.19 -25.05 -17.60
CA ASN A 29 52.75 -26.27 -17.07
C ASN A 29 51.70 -27.10 -16.32
N ALA A 30 51.44 -28.25 -16.92
CA ALA A 30 50.66 -29.35 -16.39
C ALA A 30 51.51 -30.13 -15.38
N ALA A 31 50.92 -30.49 -14.27
CA ALA A 31 51.40 -31.64 -13.47
C ALA A 31 50.19 -32.49 -13.10
N LYS A 32 50.17 -33.68 -13.67
CA LYS A 32 49.33 -34.81 -13.32
C LYS A 32 49.68 -35.29 -11.92
N ASN A 33 48.69 -35.72 -11.12
CA ASN A 33 48.82 -36.98 -10.37
C ASN A 33 47.44 -37.55 -10.01
N THR A 34 47.22 -38.61 -10.52
CA THR A 34 46.55 -39.92 -10.41
C THR A 34 45.89 -40.23 -9.06
N SER A 35 44.69 -40.76 -9.23
CA SER A 35 43.86 -41.52 -8.29
C SER A 35 44.55 -42.78 -7.71
N PRO A 36 44.01 -43.39 -6.63
CA PRO A 36 43.36 -44.66 -6.93
C PRO A 36 41.97 -44.88 -6.32
N VAL A 37 41.21 -45.66 -7.05
CA VAL A 37 39.96 -46.35 -6.79
C VAL A 37 40.16 -47.42 -5.70
N SER A 38 39.16 -47.59 -4.82
CA SER A 38 38.94 -48.88 -4.13
C SER A 38 37.44 -49.07 -3.86
N SER A 39 36.86 -49.85 -4.69
CA SER A 39 35.95 -51.02 -4.59
C SER A 39 35.09 -51.18 -3.34
N ALA A 40 33.80 -51.34 -3.63
CA ALA A 40 32.75 -51.90 -2.81
C ALA A 40 32.97 -53.41 -2.50
N PRO A 41 32.22 -53.97 -1.55
CA PRO A 41 31.35 -55.06 -1.98
C PRO A 41 29.87 -54.98 -1.55
N ALA A 42 29.05 -55.60 -2.40
CA ALA A 42 27.63 -55.86 -2.22
C ALA A 42 27.43 -57.21 -1.44
N ALA A 43 26.27 -57.33 -0.87
CA ALA A 43 25.41 -58.49 -0.57
C ALA A 43 24.78 -58.30 0.83
N SER A 44 23.55 -58.58 1.15
CA SER A 44 22.60 -59.60 0.65
C SER A 44 21.17 -59.19 1.05
N ALA A 45 20.26 -59.61 0.23
CA ALA A 45 18.82 -59.59 0.43
C ALA A 45 18.39 -60.56 1.54
N THR A 46 17.39 -60.17 2.35
CA THR A 46 16.46 -61.15 2.92
C THR A 46 15.04 -60.64 2.80
N LYS A 47 14.24 -61.41 2.08
CA LYS A 47 12.78 -61.36 1.99
C LYS A 47 12.15 -61.71 3.32
N ALA A 48 11.15 -60.96 3.73
CA ALA A 48 10.01 -61.53 4.48
C ALA A 48 8.75 -60.83 4.00
N ALA A 49 7.79 -61.68 3.61
CA ALA A 49 6.55 -61.32 3.00
C ALA A 49 5.43 -61.14 4.06
N SER A 50 4.39 -60.47 3.59
CA SER A 50 2.98 -60.62 3.97
C SER A 50 2.47 -59.83 5.17
N ALA A 51 1.62 -58.84 4.88
CA ALA A 51 0.18 -58.92 5.11
C ALA A 51 -0.53 -57.70 4.50
N ALA A 52 -1.41 -57.95 3.58
CA ALA A 52 -2.31 -56.96 3.01
C ALA A 52 -3.31 -56.50 4.11
N ALA A 53 -3.41 -55.18 4.30
CA ALA A 53 -4.59 -54.57 4.88
C ALA A 53 -5.05 -53.46 3.95
N THR A 54 -6.09 -53.79 3.22
CA THR A 54 -6.87 -52.87 2.38
C THR A 54 -7.57 -51.88 3.32
N ALA A 55 -7.08 -50.66 3.38
CA ALA A 55 -7.83 -49.54 3.95
C ALA A 55 -8.22 -48.62 2.79
N ALA A 56 -9.51 -48.64 2.48
CA ALA A 56 -10.13 -47.73 1.53
C ALA A 56 -9.90 -46.27 2.00
N ALA A 57 -9.07 -45.53 1.29
CA ALA A 57 -9.01 -44.10 1.47
C ALA A 57 -10.25 -43.48 0.81
N THR A 58 -11.26 -43.20 1.60
CA THR A 58 -12.34 -42.30 1.25
C THR A 58 -11.74 -40.89 1.13
N SER A 59 -11.56 -40.43 -0.07
CA SER A 59 -11.27 -39.02 -0.37
C SER A 59 -12.49 -38.18 0.04
N ALA A 60 -12.43 -37.60 1.24
CA ALA A 60 -13.32 -36.50 1.59
C ALA A 60 -12.85 -35.29 0.81
N ALA A 61 -13.47 -35.04 -0.35
CA ALA A 61 -13.46 -33.73 -0.97
C ALA A 61 -14.10 -32.76 0.03
N SER A 62 -13.28 -31.95 0.68
CA SER A 62 -13.75 -30.80 1.44
C SER A 62 -14.39 -29.85 0.42
N ALA A 63 -15.69 -29.93 0.29
CA ALA A 63 -16.49 -28.93 -0.35
C ALA A 63 -16.27 -27.64 0.47
N ALA A 64 -15.57 -26.68 -0.11
CA ALA A 64 -15.55 -25.32 0.39
C ALA A 64 -17.00 -24.86 0.48
N ALA A 65 -17.51 -24.76 1.69
CA ALA A 65 -18.80 -24.17 1.95
C ALA A 65 -18.74 -22.73 1.48
N THR A 66 -19.42 -22.43 0.39
CA THR A 66 -19.77 -21.08 -0.01
C THR A 66 -20.45 -20.44 1.20
N PRO A 67 -19.94 -19.31 1.75
CA PRO A 67 -20.66 -18.63 2.81
C PRO A 67 -22.02 -18.22 2.27
N ALA A 68 -23.08 -18.66 2.93
CA ALA A 68 -24.41 -18.20 2.65
C ALA A 68 -24.43 -16.69 2.68
N ALA A 69 -24.97 -16.08 1.63
CA ALA A 69 -25.16 -14.63 1.55
C ALA A 69 -25.98 -14.18 2.76
N ALA A 70 -25.29 -13.62 3.75
CA ALA A 70 -25.90 -12.98 4.90
C ALA A 70 -26.48 -11.66 4.43
N GLY A 71 -27.73 -11.40 4.77
CA GLY A 71 -28.60 -10.38 4.25
C GLY A 71 -27.99 -9.00 4.04
N SER A 72 -28.11 -8.51 2.83
CA SER A 72 -27.91 -7.10 2.47
C SER A 72 -28.87 -6.22 3.28
N PRO A 73 -28.47 -4.97 3.65
CA PRO A 73 -29.40 -4.02 4.19
C PRO A 73 -30.50 -3.75 3.16
N SER A 74 -31.74 -3.84 3.60
CA SER A 74 -32.97 -3.73 2.82
C SER A 74 -33.25 -2.29 2.34
N ALA A 75 -32.52 -1.84 1.34
CA ALA A 75 -33.10 -1.07 0.25
C ALA A 75 -33.39 -2.13 -0.82
N GLY A 76 -34.63 -2.24 -1.31
CA GLY A 76 -35.02 -3.34 -2.19
C GLY A 76 -33.99 -3.58 -3.28
N ALA A 77 -33.44 -4.79 -3.34
CA ALA A 77 -32.43 -5.16 -4.32
C ALA A 77 -32.98 -4.86 -5.73
N TYR A 78 -32.15 -4.25 -6.59
CA TYR A 78 -32.53 -4.01 -7.97
C TYR A 78 -32.83 -5.36 -8.66
N THR A 79 -34.02 -5.45 -9.24
CA THR A 79 -34.50 -6.66 -9.93
C THR A 79 -34.67 -6.45 -11.42
N GLY A 80 -34.40 -5.24 -11.91
CA GLY A 80 -34.49 -4.93 -13.33
C GLY A 80 -33.34 -5.50 -14.16
N PRO A 81 -33.46 -5.51 -15.49
CA PRO A 81 -32.37 -5.89 -16.38
C PRO A 81 -31.29 -4.80 -16.41
N PHE A 82 -30.04 -5.21 -16.59
CA PHE A 82 -28.96 -4.28 -16.93
C PHE A 82 -28.90 -4.05 -18.45
N ASP A 83 -28.72 -2.79 -18.85
CA ASP A 83 -28.58 -2.37 -20.25
C ASP A 83 -27.20 -2.69 -20.83
N GLY A 84 -26.23 -2.99 -19.99
CA GLY A 84 -24.86 -3.34 -20.38
C GLY A 84 -23.95 -3.54 -19.17
N THR A 85 -22.66 -3.69 -19.45
CA THR A 85 -21.63 -3.86 -18.42
C THR A 85 -20.54 -2.81 -18.62
N ILE A 86 -20.08 -2.21 -17.52
CA ILE A 86 -18.88 -1.38 -17.46
C ILE A 86 -17.78 -2.27 -16.89
N LEU A 87 -16.78 -2.54 -17.72
CA LEU A 87 -15.66 -3.40 -17.32
C LEU A 87 -14.49 -2.53 -16.84
N PHE A 88 -14.12 -2.72 -15.59
CA PHE A 88 -12.92 -2.15 -15.00
C PHE A 88 -11.75 -3.13 -15.06
N GLY A 89 -10.53 -2.63 -15.12
CA GLY A 89 -9.33 -3.43 -15.04
C GLY A 89 -8.51 -3.08 -13.81
N ALA A 90 -7.97 -4.08 -13.12
CA ALA A 90 -7.12 -3.88 -11.95
C ALA A 90 -5.96 -4.90 -11.92
N PRO A 91 -4.71 -4.48 -12.13
CA PRO A 91 -3.58 -5.26 -11.65
C PRO A 91 -3.55 -5.15 -10.13
N VAL A 92 -3.42 -6.26 -9.41
CA VAL A 92 -3.46 -6.31 -7.94
C VAL A 92 -2.43 -7.31 -7.44
N SER A 93 -1.68 -6.97 -6.40
CA SER A 93 -0.71 -7.88 -5.78
C SER A 93 -1.44 -8.93 -4.93
N LEU A 94 -1.78 -10.08 -5.54
CA LEU A 94 -2.40 -11.20 -4.81
C LEU A 94 -1.35 -12.21 -4.31
N THR A 95 -0.12 -12.11 -4.81
CA THR A 95 1.06 -12.85 -4.36
C THR A 95 2.26 -11.91 -4.22
N GLY A 96 3.35 -12.38 -3.60
CA GLY A 96 4.56 -11.60 -3.35
C GLY A 96 4.55 -10.86 -2.01
N SER A 97 5.45 -9.88 -1.85
CA SER A 97 5.73 -9.21 -0.57
C SER A 97 4.59 -8.31 -0.06
N THR A 98 3.71 -7.83 -0.94
CA THR A 98 2.57 -6.98 -0.58
C THR A 98 1.22 -7.69 -0.78
N ALA A 99 1.22 -9.03 -0.75
CA ALA A 99 0.01 -9.82 -1.02
C ALA A 99 -1.12 -9.57 -0.01
N LYS A 100 -0.80 -9.22 1.23
CA LYS A 100 -1.80 -8.90 2.25
C LYS A 100 -2.53 -7.60 1.93
N GLU A 101 -1.78 -6.55 1.69
CA GLU A 101 -2.32 -5.24 1.33
C GLU A 101 -3.07 -5.29 -0.02
N GLY A 102 -2.49 -6.00 -1.00
CA GLY A 102 -3.15 -6.23 -2.29
C GLY A 102 -4.44 -7.03 -2.16
N GLY A 103 -4.51 -8.02 -1.27
CA GLY A 103 -5.72 -8.73 -0.92
C GLY A 103 -6.82 -7.81 -0.38
N TYR A 104 -6.46 -6.90 0.52
CA TYR A 104 -7.41 -5.89 1.04
C TYR A 104 -7.84 -4.88 -0.02
N THR A 105 -6.93 -4.52 -0.94
CA THR A 105 -7.27 -3.69 -2.12
C THR A 105 -8.34 -4.37 -2.98
N HIS A 106 -8.13 -5.65 -3.30
CA HIS A 106 -9.08 -6.48 -4.03
C HIS A 106 -10.44 -6.56 -3.32
N ASP A 107 -10.44 -6.83 -2.02
CA ASP A 107 -11.67 -6.95 -1.21
C ASP A 107 -12.48 -5.64 -1.21
N GLY A 108 -11.80 -4.49 -1.18
CA GLY A 108 -12.45 -3.18 -1.28
C GLY A 108 -13.14 -2.97 -2.63
N TYR A 109 -12.51 -3.37 -3.73
CA TYR A 109 -13.11 -3.31 -5.07
C TYR A 109 -14.30 -4.26 -5.21
N GLU A 110 -14.17 -5.48 -4.68
CA GLU A 110 -15.26 -6.47 -4.72
C GLU A 110 -16.48 -6.02 -3.90
N LEU A 111 -16.27 -5.44 -2.70
CA LEU A 111 -17.37 -4.91 -1.89
C LEU A 111 -18.08 -3.75 -2.61
N TRP A 112 -17.31 -2.83 -3.21
CA TRP A 112 -17.87 -1.76 -4.03
C TRP A 112 -18.73 -2.30 -5.16
N LYS A 113 -18.19 -3.21 -5.97
CA LYS A 113 -18.88 -3.84 -7.10
C LYS A 113 -20.21 -4.46 -6.68
N ASP A 114 -20.20 -5.24 -5.61
CA ASP A 114 -21.37 -5.98 -5.18
C ASP A 114 -22.46 -5.07 -4.63
N VAL A 115 -22.09 -4.09 -3.79
CA VAL A 115 -23.06 -3.14 -3.21
C VAL A 115 -23.71 -2.30 -4.30
N TYR A 116 -22.94 -1.81 -5.26
CA TYR A 116 -23.51 -1.01 -6.35
C TYR A 116 -24.33 -1.85 -7.32
N ASN A 117 -23.89 -3.05 -7.68
CA ASN A 117 -24.68 -3.96 -8.51
C ASN A 117 -26.01 -4.35 -7.85
N ALA A 118 -26.00 -4.59 -6.54
CA ALA A 118 -27.24 -4.86 -5.79
C ALA A 118 -28.22 -3.66 -5.78
N ALA A 119 -27.70 -2.44 -5.93
CA ALA A 119 -28.49 -1.21 -6.03
C ALA A 119 -28.87 -0.80 -7.48
N GLY A 120 -28.51 -1.62 -8.48
CA GLY A 120 -28.82 -1.35 -9.89
C GLY A 120 -27.64 -0.87 -10.73
N GLY A 121 -26.41 -0.99 -10.23
CA GLY A 121 -25.20 -0.63 -10.94
C GLY A 121 -24.97 0.87 -11.04
N ILE A 122 -24.35 1.30 -12.14
CA ILE A 122 -24.14 2.72 -12.47
C ILE A 122 -25.22 3.17 -13.43
N VAL A 123 -25.88 4.30 -13.13
CA VAL A 123 -26.97 4.81 -13.93
C VAL A 123 -26.47 5.91 -14.89
N ILE A 124 -26.62 5.68 -16.18
CA ILE A 124 -26.25 6.64 -17.24
C ILE A 124 -27.49 6.95 -18.05
N ASN A 125 -27.99 8.19 -17.95
CA ASN A 125 -29.18 8.65 -18.71
C ASN A 125 -30.41 7.71 -18.56
N GLY A 126 -30.64 7.21 -17.34
CA GLY A 126 -31.73 6.29 -17.00
C GLY A 126 -31.51 4.82 -17.37
N LYS A 127 -30.35 4.46 -17.89
CA LYS A 127 -29.95 3.10 -18.20
C LYS A 127 -29.06 2.55 -17.08
N HIS A 128 -29.25 1.30 -16.72
CA HIS A 128 -28.55 0.59 -15.66
C HIS A 128 -27.39 -0.24 -16.21
N TYR A 129 -26.16 0.02 -15.77
CA TYR A 129 -24.99 -0.71 -16.19
C TYR A 129 -24.39 -1.50 -15.02
N LYS A 130 -24.22 -2.81 -15.24
CA LYS A 130 -23.54 -3.68 -14.29
C LYS A 130 -22.07 -3.32 -14.20
N ILE A 131 -21.51 -3.31 -13.01
CA ILE A 131 -20.06 -3.22 -12.78
C ILE A 131 -19.48 -4.61 -12.87
N ASP A 132 -18.39 -4.76 -13.62
CA ASP A 132 -17.54 -5.95 -13.59
C ASP A 132 -16.07 -5.54 -13.53
N ILE A 133 -15.21 -6.40 -12.95
CA ILE A 133 -13.80 -6.09 -12.76
C ILE A 133 -12.95 -7.28 -13.20
N LYS A 134 -12.04 -7.01 -14.13
CA LYS A 134 -11.03 -7.98 -14.54
C LYS A 134 -9.76 -7.77 -13.74
N TYR A 135 -9.33 -8.79 -13.01
CA TYR A 135 -8.12 -8.77 -12.21
C TYR A 135 -6.99 -9.56 -12.86
N TYR A 136 -5.77 -9.10 -12.63
CA TYR A 136 -4.55 -9.86 -12.84
C TYR A 136 -3.63 -9.70 -11.63
N ASP A 137 -2.99 -10.81 -11.22
CA ASP A 137 -1.98 -10.81 -10.17
C ASP A 137 -0.66 -10.25 -10.70
N ASP A 138 -0.23 -9.12 -10.15
CA ASP A 138 1.04 -8.50 -10.51
C ASP A 138 2.24 -9.01 -9.70
N GLN A 139 2.00 -9.94 -8.77
CA GLN A 139 3.01 -10.62 -7.96
C GLN A 139 3.91 -9.65 -7.17
N SER A 140 3.36 -8.50 -6.77
CA SER A 140 4.10 -7.39 -6.13
C SER A 140 5.25 -6.83 -7.00
N ASN A 141 5.11 -6.94 -8.33
CA ASN A 141 6.11 -6.51 -9.30
C ASN A 141 5.57 -5.33 -10.13
N ALA A 142 6.14 -4.15 -9.90
CA ALA A 142 5.70 -2.91 -10.55
C ALA A 142 5.78 -2.95 -12.08
N GLN A 143 6.80 -3.60 -12.66
CA GLN A 143 6.93 -3.73 -14.11
C GLN A 143 5.88 -4.67 -14.70
N LEU A 144 5.55 -5.75 -13.97
CA LEU A 144 4.47 -6.66 -14.37
C LEU A 144 3.11 -5.95 -14.29
N SER A 145 2.87 -5.09 -13.30
CA SER A 145 1.64 -4.28 -13.21
C SER A 145 1.40 -3.46 -14.47
N ALA A 146 2.44 -2.81 -15.02
CA ALA A 146 2.33 -2.07 -16.29
C ALA A 146 1.98 -2.98 -17.47
N THR A 147 2.63 -4.14 -17.56
CA THR A 147 2.37 -5.12 -18.62
C THR A 147 0.92 -5.62 -18.58
N LEU A 148 0.43 -5.89 -17.38
CA LEU A 148 -0.94 -6.33 -17.14
C LEU A 148 -1.97 -5.22 -17.41
N ALA A 149 -1.63 -3.97 -17.08
CA ALA A 149 -2.48 -2.82 -17.44
C ALA A 149 -2.60 -2.63 -18.97
N GLU A 150 -1.50 -2.76 -19.71
CA GLU A 150 -1.57 -2.76 -21.18
C GLU A 150 -2.44 -3.91 -21.71
N LYS A 151 -2.35 -5.10 -21.13
CA LYS A 151 -3.18 -6.26 -21.49
C LYS A 151 -4.66 -5.99 -21.20
N LEU A 152 -5.00 -5.46 -20.02
CA LEU A 152 -6.36 -5.10 -19.65
C LEU A 152 -6.98 -4.12 -20.67
N ILE A 153 -6.20 -3.14 -21.14
CA ILE A 153 -6.67 -2.16 -22.12
C ILE A 153 -6.77 -2.75 -23.53
N LYS A 154 -5.73 -3.45 -24.01
CA LYS A 154 -5.58 -3.84 -25.41
C LYS A 154 -6.29 -5.15 -25.75
N GLU A 155 -6.33 -6.09 -24.83
CA GLU A 155 -6.88 -7.43 -25.06
C GLU A 155 -8.24 -7.61 -24.38
N ASP A 156 -8.39 -7.17 -23.14
CA ASP A 156 -9.65 -7.31 -22.40
C ASP A 156 -10.62 -6.13 -22.63
N HIS A 157 -10.16 -5.04 -23.26
CA HIS A 157 -10.94 -3.87 -23.62
C HIS A 157 -11.68 -3.22 -22.43
N VAL A 158 -11.00 -3.09 -21.29
CA VAL A 158 -11.58 -2.44 -20.11
C VAL A 158 -11.90 -0.98 -20.39
N ASN A 159 -12.98 -0.46 -19.78
CA ASN A 159 -13.38 0.93 -19.91
C ASN A 159 -12.48 1.86 -19.09
N PHE A 160 -12.09 1.44 -17.88
CA PHE A 160 -11.34 2.23 -16.92
C PHE A 160 -10.38 1.36 -16.11
N LEU A 161 -9.39 1.99 -15.46
CA LEU A 161 -8.44 1.32 -14.60
C LEU A 161 -8.65 1.69 -13.12
N LEU A 162 -8.61 0.68 -12.27
CA LEU A 162 -8.47 0.80 -10.82
C LEU A 162 -7.00 0.60 -10.45
N GLY A 163 -6.47 1.43 -9.56
CA GLY A 163 -5.05 1.42 -9.19
C GLY A 163 -4.63 0.15 -8.44
N PRO A 164 -3.37 -0.28 -8.59
CA PRO A 164 -2.77 -1.33 -7.78
C PRO A 164 -2.44 -0.85 -6.37
N TYR A 165 -2.03 -1.78 -5.48
CA TYR A 165 -1.46 -1.40 -4.19
C TYR A 165 -0.02 -0.89 -4.34
N GLY A 166 0.25 0.26 -3.67
CA GLY A 166 1.58 0.83 -3.52
C GLY A 166 2.02 1.76 -4.65
N THR A 167 2.94 2.66 -4.31
CA THR A 167 3.38 3.72 -5.23
C THR A 167 4.14 3.18 -6.44
N SER A 168 5.05 2.22 -6.25
CA SER A 168 5.88 1.72 -7.36
C SER A 168 5.06 1.10 -8.49
N PRO A 169 4.09 0.21 -8.26
CA PRO A 169 3.22 -0.28 -9.33
C PRO A 169 2.30 0.82 -9.87
N THR A 170 1.78 1.71 -9.02
CA THR A 170 0.93 2.82 -9.47
C THR A 170 1.66 3.76 -10.43
N LEU A 171 2.93 4.10 -10.19
CA LEU A 171 3.76 4.87 -11.11
C LEU A 171 3.86 4.23 -12.50
N GLN A 172 3.99 2.93 -12.57
CA GLN A 172 4.08 2.20 -13.84
C GLN A 172 2.72 2.13 -14.56
N VAL A 173 1.65 1.83 -13.82
CA VAL A 173 0.30 1.75 -14.39
C VAL A 173 -0.22 3.13 -14.81
N SER A 174 0.12 4.22 -14.09
CA SER A 174 -0.24 5.59 -14.45
C SER A 174 0.33 6.00 -15.82
N THR A 175 1.57 5.58 -16.13
CA THR A 175 2.17 5.79 -17.46
C THR A 175 1.37 5.09 -18.56
N VAL A 176 0.87 3.89 -18.29
CA VAL A 176 0.05 3.14 -19.25
C VAL A 176 -1.33 3.79 -19.42
N ALA A 177 -1.95 4.23 -18.32
CA ALA A 177 -3.23 4.92 -18.33
C ALA A 177 -3.18 6.21 -19.16
N GLU A 178 -2.16 7.07 -18.92
CA GLU A 178 -1.96 8.31 -19.66
C GLU A 178 -1.72 8.07 -21.15
N LYS A 179 -0.78 7.16 -21.49
CA LYS A 179 -0.45 6.81 -22.89
C LYS A 179 -1.68 6.37 -23.68
N ASN A 180 -2.58 5.62 -23.05
CA ASN A 180 -3.79 5.10 -23.70
C ASN A 180 -5.02 6.01 -23.52
N GLN A 181 -4.89 7.11 -22.78
CA GLN A 181 -5.96 8.04 -22.44
C GLN A 181 -7.16 7.34 -21.77
N ILE A 182 -6.89 6.38 -20.91
CA ILE A 182 -7.88 5.66 -20.10
C ILE A 182 -7.84 6.21 -18.68
N PRO A 183 -8.93 6.75 -18.14
CA PRO A 183 -8.99 7.19 -16.76
C PRO A 183 -8.61 6.09 -15.77
N MET A 184 -7.72 6.43 -14.84
CA MET A 184 -7.32 5.61 -13.72
C MET A 184 -7.61 6.34 -12.42
N VAL A 185 -8.25 5.66 -11.47
CA VAL A 185 -8.32 6.12 -10.09
C VAL A 185 -7.34 5.31 -9.26
N ASP A 186 -6.30 5.98 -8.79
CA ASP A 186 -5.34 5.46 -7.82
C ASP A 186 -5.97 5.45 -6.44
N THR A 187 -5.90 4.30 -5.81
CA THR A 187 -6.54 4.05 -4.51
C THR A 187 -5.57 3.65 -3.41
N ASN A 188 -4.32 3.32 -3.75
CA ASN A 188 -3.35 2.81 -2.79
C ASN A 188 -1.90 3.28 -3.04
N GLY A 189 -1.69 4.21 -3.97
CA GLY A 189 -0.40 4.85 -4.22
C GLY A 189 -0.40 6.27 -3.65
N ALA A 190 0.39 6.55 -2.62
CA ALA A 190 0.31 7.82 -1.90
C ALA A 190 1.42 8.82 -2.21
N ALA A 191 2.47 8.44 -2.97
CA ALA A 191 3.57 9.34 -3.24
C ALA A 191 3.17 10.47 -4.21
N GLU A 192 3.58 11.70 -3.90
CA GLU A 192 3.36 12.86 -4.77
C GLU A 192 4.02 12.70 -6.15
N SER A 193 5.06 11.87 -6.23
CA SER A 193 5.75 11.55 -7.50
C SER A 193 4.83 10.93 -8.56
N ILE A 194 3.73 10.27 -8.16
CA ILE A 194 2.71 9.76 -9.10
C ILE A 194 2.08 10.92 -9.88
N PHE A 195 1.75 12.01 -9.20
CA PHE A 195 1.01 13.15 -9.77
C PHE A 195 1.93 14.19 -10.40
N LYS A 196 3.21 14.22 -10.02
CA LYS A 196 4.21 15.15 -10.55
C LYS A 196 4.74 14.79 -11.94
N GLN A 197 4.25 13.71 -12.56
CA GLN A 197 4.61 13.31 -13.92
C GLN A 197 3.92 14.13 -15.01
N GLY A 198 2.97 14.99 -14.66
CA GLY A 198 2.22 15.82 -15.61
C GLY A 198 1.11 15.07 -16.33
N TYR A 199 0.65 13.95 -15.78
CA TYR A 199 -0.45 13.17 -16.32
C TYR A 199 -1.81 13.81 -16.03
N SER A 200 -2.77 13.60 -16.93
CA SER A 200 -4.11 14.15 -16.84
C SER A 200 -5.22 13.09 -16.68
N TYR A 201 -4.88 11.81 -16.84
CA TYR A 201 -5.81 10.69 -16.73
C TYR A 201 -5.67 9.90 -15.41
N VAL A 202 -4.92 10.43 -14.44
CA VAL A 202 -4.63 9.78 -13.15
C VAL A 202 -5.16 10.62 -12.00
N PHE A 203 -5.95 10.02 -11.11
CA PHE A 203 -6.58 10.67 -9.96
C PHE A 203 -6.41 9.83 -8.71
N GLY A 204 -5.91 10.40 -7.60
CA GLY A 204 -5.67 9.67 -6.36
C GLY A 204 -6.61 10.09 -5.24
N VAL A 205 -7.26 9.14 -4.57
CA VAL A 205 -8.20 9.42 -3.47
C VAL A 205 -7.54 9.60 -2.10
N LEU A 206 -6.24 9.31 -2.00
CA LEU A 206 -5.47 9.31 -0.75
C LEU A 206 -5.00 10.71 -0.33
N SER A 207 -4.60 10.83 0.96
CA SER A 207 -3.71 11.90 1.40
C SER A 207 -2.28 11.62 0.91
N PRO A 208 -1.49 12.67 0.56
CA PRO A 208 -0.12 12.50 0.09
C PRO A 208 0.82 11.89 1.14
N ALA A 209 1.79 11.10 0.68
CA ALA A 209 2.76 10.39 1.51
C ALA A 209 3.48 11.29 2.54
N PRO A 210 3.91 12.54 2.23
CA PRO A 210 4.57 13.39 3.23
C PRO A 210 3.74 13.71 4.46
N LYS A 211 2.41 13.49 4.44
CA LYS A 211 1.51 13.73 5.57
C LYS A 211 1.36 12.55 6.52
N TYR A 212 1.77 11.34 6.12
CA TYR A 212 1.44 10.11 6.85
C TYR A 212 1.84 10.14 8.32
N LEU A 213 3.08 10.48 8.63
CA LEU A 213 3.60 10.42 10.01
C LEU A 213 3.44 11.73 10.79
N GLN A 214 2.92 12.80 10.18
CA GLN A 214 2.77 14.10 10.83
C GLN A 214 1.80 14.04 12.03
N GLY A 215 0.69 13.32 11.87
CA GLY A 215 -0.29 13.16 12.95
C GLY A 215 0.28 12.44 14.17
N ILE A 216 1.18 11.47 13.98
CA ILE A 216 1.87 10.77 15.08
C ILE A 216 2.80 11.76 15.83
N ILE A 217 3.51 12.61 15.08
CA ILE A 217 4.37 13.65 15.68
C ILE A 217 3.54 14.64 16.49
N ASP A 218 2.44 15.16 15.95
CA ASP A 218 1.56 16.11 16.65
C ASP A 218 0.94 15.46 17.89
N MET A 219 0.45 14.23 17.76
CA MET A 219 -0.08 13.45 18.88
C MET A 219 0.96 13.31 19.99
N ALA A 220 2.20 12.88 19.65
CA ALA A 220 3.27 12.66 20.62
C ALA A 220 3.67 13.98 21.32
N LEU A 221 3.74 15.10 20.57
CA LEU A 221 4.05 16.42 21.11
C LEU A 221 2.97 16.98 22.09
N ALA A 222 1.75 16.46 21.98
CA ALA A 222 0.66 16.78 22.91
C ALA A 222 0.69 15.95 24.21
N GLN A 223 1.59 14.95 24.32
CA GLN A 223 1.66 14.07 25.48
C GLN A 223 2.63 14.58 26.56
N ASN A 224 2.54 13.96 27.77
CA ASN A 224 3.46 14.15 28.87
C ASN A 224 4.01 12.77 29.34
N PRO A 225 5.33 12.55 29.40
CA PRO A 225 6.40 13.50 29.06
C PRO A 225 6.48 13.79 27.56
N LYS A 226 6.69 15.05 27.22
CA LYS A 226 6.82 15.51 25.82
C LYS A 226 8.12 14.95 25.20
N PRO A 227 8.09 14.38 23.98
CA PRO A 227 9.31 13.95 23.29
C PRO A 227 10.15 15.15 22.84
N THR A 228 11.47 14.99 22.82
CA THR A 228 12.44 15.97 22.35
C THR A 228 13.27 15.45 21.18
N THR A 229 13.34 14.13 21.04
CA THR A 229 14.14 13.44 20.01
C THR A 229 13.29 12.45 19.23
N VAL A 230 13.64 12.26 17.96
CA VAL A 230 13.01 11.27 17.08
C VAL A 230 14.07 10.56 16.24
N ALA A 231 13.93 9.25 16.09
CA ALA A 231 14.67 8.47 15.11
C ALA A 231 13.70 7.98 14.02
N ILE A 232 14.16 7.96 12.77
CA ILE A 232 13.35 7.59 11.61
C ILE A 232 14.08 6.52 10.81
N LEU A 233 13.42 5.40 10.55
CA LEU A 233 13.81 4.39 9.56
C LEU A 233 12.85 4.42 8.38
N SER A 234 13.33 4.14 7.18
CA SER A 234 12.53 4.10 5.97
C SER A 234 12.90 2.93 5.08
N ALA A 235 11.92 2.21 4.57
CA ALA A 235 12.14 1.36 3.40
C ALA A 235 12.56 2.23 2.20
N ASP A 236 13.38 1.68 1.30
CA ASP A 236 13.88 2.41 0.12
C ASP A 236 12.96 2.16 -1.08
N ASP A 237 11.69 2.55 -0.94
CA ASP A 237 10.69 2.66 -2.01
C ASP A 237 10.12 4.08 -2.06
N PRO A 238 9.53 4.51 -3.18
CA PRO A 238 9.09 5.89 -3.35
C PRO A 238 8.11 6.39 -2.28
N PHE A 239 7.13 5.56 -1.86
CA PHE A 239 6.19 5.91 -0.80
C PHE A 239 6.89 6.11 0.54
N SER A 240 7.67 5.12 0.94
CA SER A 240 8.32 5.09 2.26
C SER A 240 9.32 6.25 2.40
N VAL A 241 10.07 6.54 1.33
CA VAL A 241 11.03 7.64 1.30
C VAL A 241 10.31 8.99 1.41
N GLU A 242 9.28 9.25 0.60
CA GLU A 242 8.55 10.51 0.65
C GLU A 242 7.86 10.72 2.02
N ALA A 243 7.28 9.69 2.62
CA ALA A 243 6.65 9.78 3.94
C ALA A 243 7.68 10.03 5.06
N ALA A 244 8.84 9.36 5.01
CA ALA A 244 9.92 9.56 5.98
C ALA A 244 10.56 10.95 5.86
N GLU A 245 10.81 11.43 4.65
CA GLU A 245 11.31 12.79 4.42
C GLU A 245 10.31 13.86 4.86
N GLY A 246 9.02 13.61 4.60
CA GLY A 246 7.93 14.45 5.11
C GLY A 246 7.93 14.50 6.63
N ALA A 247 8.07 13.35 7.29
CA ALA A 247 8.16 13.24 8.74
C ALA A 247 9.41 13.96 9.29
N GLN A 248 10.57 13.79 8.65
CA GLN A 248 11.81 14.45 9.05
C GLN A 248 11.68 15.97 9.03
N LYS A 249 11.23 16.53 7.90
CA LYS A 249 11.02 17.97 7.73
C LYS A 249 10.00 18.50 8.75
N TYR A 250 8.91 17.75 8.95
CA TYR A 250 7.86 18.14 9.88
C TYR A 250 8.35 18.12 11.33
N ALA A 251 9.02 17.04 11.77
CA ALA A 251 9.61 16.93 13.11
C ALA A 251 10.56 18.10 13.41
N GLN A 252 11.46 18.44 12.48
CA GLN A 252 12.36 19.57 12.60
C GLN A 252 11.61 20.90 12.71
N SER A 253 10.55 21.11 11.91
CA SER A 253 9.71 22.31 11.97
C SER A 253 8.98 22.48 13.31
N LYS A 254 8.73 21.36 14.02
CA LYS A 254 8.11 21.32 15.36
C LYS A 254 9.14 21.37 16.50
N GLY A 255 10.43 21.48 16.19
CA GLY A 255 11.51 21.58 17.18
C GLY A 255 11.97 20.24 17.76
N LEU A 256 11.57 19.11 17.18
CA LEU A 256 12.14 17.79 17.49
C LEU A 256 13.53 17.65 16.90
N ASN A 257 14.47 17.13 17.68
CA ASN A 257 15.79 16.76 17.18
C ASN A 257 15.73 15.37 16.51
N VAL A 258 16.00 15.32 15.20
CA VAL A 258 16.12 14.06 14.46
C VAL A 258 17.50 13.48 14.71
N VAL A 259 17.61 12.54 15.65
CA VAL A 259 18.89 11.95 16.11
C VAL A 259 19.38 10.82 15.22
N TYR A 260 18.51 10.29 14.35
CA TYR A 260 18.85 9.23 13.40
C TYR A 260 17.87 9.23 12.22
N TYR A 261 18.39 9.06 11.01
CA TYR A 261 17.61 8.83 9.80
C TYR A 261 18.40 7.89 8.90
N GLN A 262 17.79 6.77 8.52
CA GLN A 262 18.42 5.81 7.59
C GLN A 262 17.37 5.10 6.76
N LYS A 263 17.72 4.84 5.49
CA LYS A 263 16.97 3.95 4.60
C LYS A 263 17.52 2.53 4.70
N TYR A 264 16.63 1.55 4.50
CA TYR A 264 16.95 0.14 4.37
C TYR A 264 16.28 -0.43 3.11
N PRO A 265 16.81 -1.52 2.50
CA PRO A 265 16.20 -2.12 1.32
C PRO A 265 14.76 -2.55 1.60
N SER A 266 13.83 -2.22 0.70
CA SER A 266 12.41 -2.62 0.82
C SER A 266 12.26 -4.14 0.94
N ALA A 267 11.21 -4.57 1.64
CA ALA A 267 10.92 -5.96 2.00
C ALA A 267 12.02 -6.63 2.88
N SER A 268 12.83 -5.82 3.59
CA SER A 268 13.81 -6.33 4.53
C SER A 268 13.16 -6.85 5.81
N THR A 269 13.41 -8.10 6.13
CA THR A 269 12.95 -8.73 7.39
C THR A 269 14.04 -8.81 8.47
N ASN A 270 15.27 -8.41 8.17
CA ASN A 270 16.36 -8.32 9.14
C ASN A 270 16.82 -6.86 9.27
N LEU A 271 16.33 -6.20 10.30
CA LEU A 271 16.59 -4.81 10.63
C LEU A 271 17.35 -4.65 11.98
N THR A 272 17.95 -5.73 12.49
CA THR A 272 18.66 -5.74 13.78
C THR A 272 19.79 -4.71 13.82
N ALA A 273 20.57 -4.58 12.74
CA ALA A 273 21.69 -3.63 12.69
C ALA A 273 21.22 -2.18 12.78
N PRO A 274 20.33 -1.68 11.91
CA PRO A 274 19.83 -0.30 12.04
C PRO A 274 19.06 -0.05 13.33
N LEU A 275 18.32 -1.03 13.87
CA LEU A 275 17.65 -0.90 15.17
C LEU A 275 18.63 -0.79 16.34
N THR A 276 19.77 -1.48 16.28
CA THR A 276 20.85 -1.34 17.28
C THR A 276 21.43 0.08 17.26
N GLU A 277 21.65 0.65 16.07
CA GLU A 277 22.11 2.04 15.93
C GLU A 277 21.06 3.02 16.49
N VAL A 278 19.78 2.82 16.18
CA VAL A 278 18.69 3.62 16.73
C VAL A 278 18.63 3.52 18.24
N LYS A 279 18.72 2.31 18.83
CA LYS A 279 18.74 2.10 20.28
C LYS A 279 19.88 2.88 20.94
N ASN A 280 21.09 2.88 20.36
CA ASN A 280 22.26 3.61 20.87
C ASN A 280 22.04 5.14 20.86
N LYS A 281 21.16 5.67 20.00
CA LYS A 281 20.76 7.09 19.99
C LYS A 281 19.73 7.43 21.06
N ASN A 282 19.08 6.43 21.66
CA ASN A 282 18.07 6.57 22.71
C ASN A 282 17.00 7.62 22.40
N PRO A 283 16.27 7.48 21.26
CA PRO A 283 15.24 8.45 20.88
C PRO A 283 14.01 8.35 21.79
N ASP A 284 13.32 9.49 21.97
CA ASP A 284 12.01 9.52 22.64
C ASP A 284 10.91 8.90 21.77
N LEU A 285 10.93 9.19 20.48
CA LEU A 285 9.99 8.68 19.49
C LEU A 285 10.74 7.93 18.41
N PHE A 286 10.25 6.75 18.06
CA PHE A 286 10.71 6.00 16.90
C PHE A 286 9.64 6.01 15.83
N LEU A 287 10.01 6.36 14.61
CA LEU A 287 9.13 6.32 13.45
C LEU A 287 9.72 5.39 12.38
N ASN A 288 8.85 4.60 11.77
CA ASN A 288 9.18 3.83 10.57
C ASN A 288 8.22 4.14 9.43
N SER A 289 8.78 4.38 8.27
CA SER A 289 8.04 4.38 7.00
C SER A 289 8.38 3.12 6.22
N GLY A 290 7.41 2.26 6.05
CA GLY A 290 7.52 0.94 5.42
C GLY A 290 6.15 0.29 5.36
N HIS A 291 6.12 -1.00 5.02
CA HIS A 291 4.92 -1.81 4.86
C HIS A 291 4.72 -2.78 6.04
N LEU A 292 3.78 -3.72 5.91
CA LEU A 292 3.43 -4.63 7.00
C LEU A 292 4.60 -5.51 7.45
N GLU A 293 5.30 -6.13 6.50
CA GLU A 293 6.37 -7.10 6.82
C GLU A 293 7.50 -6.45 7.61
N GLU A 294 7.96 -5.27 7.18
CA GLU A 294 9.00 -4.53 7.90
C GLU A 294 8.53 -4.04 9.26
N SER A 295 7.27 -3.59 9.36
CA SER A 295 6.70 -3.13 10.63
C SER A 295 6.65 -4.25 11.67
N VAL A 296 6.27 -5.46 11.26
CA VAL A 296 6.28 -6.66 12.10
C VAL A 296 7.71 -7.03 12.50
N ALA A 297 8.64 -7.08 11.54
CA ALA A 297 10.04 -7.41 11.79
C ALA A 297 10.70 -6.42 12.77
N ILE A 298 10.42 -5.12 12.61
CA ILE A 298 10.91 -4.07 13.51
C ILE A 298 10.44 -4.32 14.94
N MET A 299 9.16 -4.58 15.15
CA MET A 299 8.62 -4.79 16.50
C MET A 299 9.19 -6.04 17.17
N GLN A 300 9.30 -7.15 16.44
CA GLN A 300 9.90 -8.38 16.94
C GLN A 300 11.38 -8.18 17.33
N GLN A 301 12.14 -7.49 16.50
CA GLN A 301 13.56 -7.23 16.74
C GLN A 301 13.79 -6.15 17.80
N ALA A 302 12.90 -5.15 17.88
CA ALA A 302 12.94 -4.17 18.97
C ALA A 302 12.73 -4.84 20.34
N HIS A 303 11.79 -5.81 20.42
CA HIS A 303 11.59 -6.61 21.62
C HIS A 303 12.86 -7.43 21.97
N GLN A 304 13.44 -8.15 21.00
CA GLN A 304 14.65 -8.93 21.19
C GLN A 304 15.85 -8.08 21.63
N LEU A 305 15.93 -6.85 21.14
CA LEU A 305 16.97 -5.89 21.50
C LEU A 305 16.69 -5.15 22.82
N ASP A 306 15.52 -5.33 23.43
CA ASP A 306 15.04 -4.48 24.53
C ASP A 306 15.14 -2.99 24.16
N PHE A 307 14.74 -2.65 22.93
CA PHE A 307 14.60 -1.26 22.46
C PHE A 307 13.17 -0.80 22.72
N ASN A 308 13.01 0.19 23.59
CA ASN A 308 11.70 0.64 24.05
C ASN A 308 11.62 2.16 24.17
N PRO A 309 11.42 2.92 23.08
CA PRO A 309 11.20 4.35 23.12
C PRO A 309 9.85 4.69 23.77
N LYS A 310 9.59 5.97 24.06
CA LYS A 310 8.29 6.43 24.59
C LYS A 310 7.12 6.15 23.64
N GLY A 311 7.38 5.99 22.35
CA GLY A 311 6.38 5.60 21.36
C GLY A 311 7.01 5.03 20.11
N PHE A 312 6.32 4.03 19.52
CA PHE A 312 6.58 3.49 18.20
C PHE A 312 5.47 3.97 17.25
N GLY A 313 5.85 4.54 16.12
CA GLY A 313 4.94 4.99 15.09
C GLY A 313 5.29 4.48 13.70
N PHE A 314 4.29 4.03 12.95
CA PHE A 314 4.47 3.41 11.64
C PHE A 314 3.54 4.04 10.60
N SER A 315 4.00 4.12 9.35
CA SER A 315 3.20 4.61 8.22
C SER A 315 2.13 3.61 7.76
N VAL A 316 2.46 2.31 7.76
CA VAL A 316 1.57 1.19 7.46
C VAL A 316 1.74 0.16 8.58
N GLY A 317 1.37 -1.08 8.40
CA GLY A 317 1.49 -2.16 9.40
C GLY A 317 0.38 -2.11 10.45
N PRO A 318 0.41 -1.23 11.47
CA PRO A 318 -0.61 -1.22 12.53
C PRO A 318 -2.05 -1.06 12.04
N SER A 319 -2.27 -0.49 10.86
CA SER A 319 -3.60 -0.38 10.27
C SER A 319 -4.19 -1.72 9.80
N LEU A 320 -3.34 -2.73 9.56
CA LEU A 320 -3.76 -4.05 9.10
C LEU A 320 -4.01 -4.99 10.28
N PRO A 321 -5.06 -5.84 10.22
CA PRO A 321 -5.34 -6.85 11.25
C PRO A 321 -4.18 -7.82 11.47
N ASP A 322 -3.45 -8.13 10.40
CA ASP A 322 -2.31 -9.06 10.40
C ASP A 322 -1.19 -8.63 11.35
N PHE A 323 -1.01 -7.32 11.57
CA PHE A 323 -0.03 -6.76 12.50
C PHE A 323 -0.24 -7.29 13.93
N ALA A 324 -1.46 -7.14 14.46
CA ALA A 324 -1.76 -7.63 15.82
C ALA A 324 -1.91 -9.16 15.88
N THR A 325 -2.41 -9.80 14.81
CA THR A 325 -2.49 -11.25 14.74
C THR A 325 -1.10 -11.89 14.88
N THR A 326 -0.08 -11.26 14.28
CA THR A 326 1.30 -11.73 14.31
C THR A 326 2.01 -11.37 15.63
N LEU A 327 1.89 -10.12 16.06
CA LEU A 327 2.64 -9.58 17.20
C LEU A 327 1.95 -9.81 18.55
N LYS A 328 0.65 -10.07 18.56
CA LYS A 328 -0.14 -10.31 19.78
C LYS A 328 0.01 -9.15 20.78
N ALA A 329 0.51 -9.43 21.98
CA ALA A 329 0.71 -8.42 23.02
C ALA A 329 1.66 -7.30 22.59
N ASP A 330 2.70 -7.61 21.81
CA ASP A 330 3.69 -6.63 21.33
C ASP A 330 3.12 -5.58 20.38
N ALA A 331 1.93 -5.82 19.80
CA ALA A 331 1.22 -4.83 19.02
C ALA A 331 0.65 -3.68 19.88
N ASN A 332 0.38 -3.93 21.17
CA ASN A 332 -0.20 -2.89 22.05
C ASN A 332 0.73 -1.70 22.20
N TYR A 333 0.14 -0.53 22.37
CA TYR A 333 0.81 0.79 22.49
C TYR A 333 1.46 1.30 21.20
N VAL A 334 1.38 0.55 20.09
CA VAL A 334 1.95 0.95 18.80
C VAL A 334 1.00 1.88 18.07
N PHE A 335 1.53 3.01 17.57
CA PHE A 335 0.80 3.98 16.78
C PHE A 335 0.93 3.68 15.28
N GLY A 336 -0.19 3.77 14.57
CA GLY A 336 -0.27 3.68 13.12
C GLY A 336 -0.83 4.95 12.51
N ALA A 337 -0.20 5.41 11.44
CA ALA A 337 -0.85 6.36 10.55
C ALA A 337 -1.92 5.63 9.73
N THR A 338 -3.06 6.24 9.54
CA THR A 338 -4.14 5.66 8.76
C THR A 338 -4.89 6.70 7.95
N GLN A 339 -5.31 6.31 6.77
CA GLN A 339 -6.14 7.15 5.91
C GLN A 339 -7.59 7.22 6.40
N TRP A 340 -8.04 6.19 7.10
CA TRP A 340 -9.43 6.04 7.48
C TRP A 340 -9.60 5.09 8.68
N THR A 341 -10.64 5.34 9.50
CA THR A 341 -11.10 4.44 10.56
C THR A 341 -12.63 4.42 10.61
N PRO A 342 -13.25 3.37 11.14
CA PRO A 342 -14.72 3.29 11.27
C PRO A 342 -15.31 4.29 12.28
N GLN A 343 -14.49 4.91 13.14
CA GLN A 343 -14.91 5.89 14.13
C GLN A 343 -15.06 7.31 13.56
N LEU A 344 -14.60 7.57 12.35
CA LEU A 344 -14.78 8.85 11.66
C LEU A 344 -16.26 9.16 11.44
N LYS A 345 -16.60 10.45 11.45
CA LYS A 345 -17.99 10.91 11.43
C LYS A 345 -18.37 11.56 10.09
N TYR A 346 -17.96 10.94 8.99
CA TYR A 346 -18.41 11.39 7.68
C TYR A 346 -19.85 10.93 7.41
N ASN A 347 -20.58 11.76 6.67
CA ASN A 347 -21.87 11.41 6.09
C ASN A 347 -21.74 11.53 4.58
N GLY A 348 -21.51 10.38 3.93
CA GLY A 348 -21.16 10.30 2.53
C GLY A 348 -22.38 10.39 1.61
N ASP A 349 -22.17 11.04 0.48
CA ASP A 349 -23.09 11.01 -0.66
C ASP A 349 -22.80 9.79 -1.55
N ASP A 350 -22.88 8.60 -0.96
CA ASP A 350 -22.67 7.30 -1.58
C ASP A 350 -23.55 6.24 -0.90
N LEU A 351 -23.53 4.99 -1.41
CA LEU A 351 -24.36 3.90 -0.86
C LEU A 351 -23.92 3.42 0.53
N PHE A 352 -22.65 3.63 0.91
CA PHE A 352 -22.14 3.25 2.22
C PHE A 352 -22.52 4.25 3.31
N LYS A 353 -22.77 5.50 2.97
CA LYS A 353 -23.20 6.60 3.83
C LYS A 353 -22.20 7.01 4.92
N THR A 354 -21.80 6.09 5.80
CA THR A 354 -20.93 6.39 6.94
C THR A 354 -19.78 5.40 7.05
N PRO A 355 -18.65 5.80 7.68
CA PRO A 355 -17.53 4.90 7.97
C PRO A 355 -17.97 3.65 8.76
N ALA A 356 -18.82 3.82 9.77
CA ALA A 356 -19.32 2.71 10.59
C ALA A 356 -20.16 1.72 9.77
N ASN A 357 -21.01 2.23 8.86
CA ASN A 357 -21.82 1.37 8.00
C ASN A 357 -20.95 0.59 7.00
N TYR A 358 -19.95 1.25 6.38
CA TYR A 358 -18.97 0.56 5.54
C TYR A 358 -18.26 -0.58 6.31
N ALA A 359 -17.78 -0.27 7.52
CA ALA A 359 -17.10 -1.26 8.35
C ALA A 359 -18.01 -2.46 8.69
N MET A 360 -19.28 -2.20 9.00
CA MET A 360 -20.27 -3.26 9.24
C MET A 360 -20.45 -4.16 8.01
N MET A 361 -20.64 -3.57 6.83
CA MET A 361 -20.84 -4.30 5.58
C MET A 361 -19.60 -5.12 5.20
N TYR A 362 -18.41 -4.55 5.35
CA TYR A 362 -17.15 -5.24 5.11
C TYR A 362 -16.96 -6.41 6.06
N LYS A 363 -17.14 -6.19 7.37
CA LYS A 363 -17.03 -7.24 8.39
C LYS A 363 -18.04 -8.37 8.18
N GLN A 364 -19.25 -8.03 7.76
CA GLN A 364 -20.28 -9.02 7.43
C GLN A 364 -19.86 -9.94 6.27
N ARG A 365 -19.16 -9.38 5.27
CA ARG A 365 -18.71 -10.14 4.11
C ARG A 365 -17.44 -10.95 4.37
N TYR A 366 -16.45 -10.34 5.04
CA TYR A 366 -15.10 -10.89 5.15
C TYR A 366 -14.73 -11.41 6.56
N GLY A 367 -15.58 -11.16 7.57
CA GLY A 367 -15.37 -11.64 8.94
C GLY A 367 -14.36 -10.84 9.77
N VAL A 368 -13.72 -9.83 9.19
CA VAL A 368 -12.71 -8.98 9.83
C VAL A 368 -13.05 -7.51 9.69
N ASP A 369 -12.51 -6.68 10.57
CA ASP A 369 -12.65 -5.24 10.44
C ASP A 369 -11.84 -4.73 9.24
N PRO A 370 -12.38 -3.79 8.42
CA PRO A 370 -11.69 -3.30 7.25
C PRO A 370 -10.45 -2.49 7.62
N PRO A 371 -9.30 -2.76 6.98
CA PRO A 371 -8.20 -1.81 6.96
C PRO A 371 -8.51 -0.66 6.01
N TYR A 372 -7.77 0.45 6.12
CA TYR A 372 -8.00 1.61 5.26
C TYR A 372 -7.78 1.31 3.77
N GLN A 373 -6.89 0.36 3.44
CA GLN A 373 -6.63 -0.06 2.06
C GLN A 373 -7.90 -0.55 1.35
N ALA A 374 -8.74 -1.30 2.05
CA ALA A 374 -10.04 -1.71 1.52
C ALA A 374 -10.99 -0.52 1.38
N ALA A 375 -11.02 0.37 2.38
CA ALA A 375 -11.90 1.54 2.36
C ALA A 375 -11.56 2.52 1.23
N GLU A 376 -10.26 2.79 1.00
CA GLU A 376 -9.83 3.69 -0.07
C GLU A 376 -10.02 3.07 -1.46
N SER A 377 -9.86 1.75 -1.60
CA SER A 377 -10.19 1.03 -2.84
C SER A 377 -11.68 1.16 -3.18
N THR A 378 -12.55 0.94 -2.21
CA THR A 378 -13.99 1.19 -2.37
C THR A 378 -14.28 2.65 -2.73
N ALA A 379 -13.58 3.61 -2.10
CA ALA A 379 -13.76 5.04 -2.37
C ALA A 379 -13.35 5.43 -3.80
N GLY A 380 -12.34 4.79 -4.37
CA GLY A 380 -11.98 4.95 -5.78
C GLY A 380 -13.08 4.49 -6.72
N GLY A 381 -13.72 3.37 -6.42
CA GLY A 381 -14.91 2.92 -7.13
C GLY A 381 -16.07 3.91 -7.03
N VAL A 382 -16.31 4.47 -5.82
CA VAL A 382 -17.32 5.54 -5.63
C VAL A 382 -16.99 6.78 -6.45
N ALA A 383 -15.72 7.19 -6.53
CA ALA A 383 -15.31 8.32 -7.37
C ALA A 383 -15.63 8.07 -8.86
N PHE A 384 -15.38 6.86 -9.36
CA PHE A 384 -15.78 6.50 -10.71
C PHE A 384 -17.30 6.56 -10.93
N VAL A 385 -18.12 6.05 -9.99
CA VAL A 385 -19.57 6.15 -10.09
C VAL A 385 -20.01 7.61 -10.27
N LYS A 386 -19.53 8.48 -9.36
CA LYS A 386 -19.85 9.93 -9.40
C LYS A 386 -19.42 10.58 -10.71
N ALA A 387 -18.24 10.21 -11.21
CA ALA A 387 -17.72 10.77 -12.45
C ALA A 387 -18.49 10.28 -13.69
N ILE A 388 -18.82 9.00 -13.77
CA ILE A 388 -19.54 8.41 -14.90
C ILE A 388 -20.98 8.93 -14.95
N GLU A 389 -21.66 9.00 -13.82
CA GLU A 389 -23.01 9.59 -13.71
C GLU A 389 -23.00 11.07 -14.10
N LYS A 390 -22.03 11.85 -13.63
CA LYS A 390 -21.84 13.25 -13.97
C LYS A 390 -21.52 13.46 -15.45
N ALA A 391 -20.69 12.60 -16.05
CA ALA A 391 -20.35 12.64 -17.47
C ALA A 391 -21.53 12.25 -18.37
N GLY A 392 -22.48 11.46 -17.86
CA GLY A 392 -23.57 10.86 -18.62
C GLY A 392 -23.08 10.00 -19.80
N SER A 393 -21.86 9.41 -19.69
CA SER A 393 -21.16 8.77 -20.81
C SER A 393 -20.07 7.84 -20.29
N LEU A 394 -19.70 6.86 -21.14
CA LEU A 394 -18.48 6.02 -20.95
C LEU A 394 -17.30 6.51 -21.78
N ASP A 395 -17.42 7.66 -22.47
CA ASP A 395 -16.30 8.27 -23.17
C ASP A 395 -15.18 8.61 -22.20
N PRO A 396 -13.95 8.08 -22.40
CA PRO A 396 -12.86 8.24 -21.44
C PRO A 396 -12.51 9.70 -21.15
N LYS A 397 -12.54 10.57 -22.16
CA LYS A 397 -12.24 11.99 -21.98
C LYS A 397 -13.30 12.69 -21.12
N LYS A 398 -14.60 12.39 -21.36
CA LYS A 398 -15.69 12.98 -20.57
C LYS A 398 -15.64 12.51 -19.11
N VAL A 399 -15.34 11.23 -18.89
CA VAL A 399 -15.19 10.69 -17.53
C VAL A 399 -13.96 11.28 -16.84
N ARG A 400 -12.82 11.46 -17.54
CA ARG A 400 -11.66 12.17 -17.04
C ARG A 400 -11.97 13.60 -16.63
N ASP A 401 -12.68 14.35 -17.48
CA ASP A 401 -13.08 15.73 -17.18
C ASP A 401 -14.04 15.81 -15.98
N ALA A 402 -14.93 14.81 -15.86
CA ALA A 402 -15.81 14.69 -14.72
C ALA A 402 -15.04 14.36 -13.43
N LEU A 403 -14.06 13.43 -13.46
CA LEU A 403 -13.19 13.12 -12.33
C LEU A 403 -12.46 14.39 -11.86
N ALA A 404 -11.81 15.12 -12.76
CA ALA A 404 -11.08 16.35 -12.42
C ALA A 404 -11.94 17.43 -11.73
N SER A 405 -13.26 17.35 -11.86
CA SER A 405 -14.21 18.31 -11.31
C SER A 405 -15.04 17.77 -10.14
N LEU A 406 -14.64 16.63 -9.54
CA LEU A 406 -15.30 16.09 -8.36
C LEU A 406 -14.99 16.93 -7.11
N ASP A 407 -16.03 17.17 -6.32
CA ASP A 407 -15.94 17.79 -4.99
C ASP A 407 -17.13 17.27 -4.16
N PHE A 408 -16.89 16.24 -3.36
CA PHE A 408 -17.93 15.61 -2.55
C PHE A 408 -17.36 14.94 -1.30
N VAL A 409 -18.21 14.59 -0.35
CA VAL A 409 -17.86 13.80 0.82
C VAL A 409 -18.39 12.38 0.64
N SER A 410 -17.53 11.38 0.76
CA SER A 410 -17.88 9.97 0.79
C SER A 410 -17.81 9.41 2.22
N PHE A 411 -18.21 8.14 2.41
CA PHE A 411 -17.97 7.42 3.66
C PHE A 411 -16.48 7.40 4.05
N TYR A 412 -15.58 7.49 3.06
CA TYR A 412 -14.13 7.52 3.25
C TYR A 412 -13.63 8.90 3.69
N GLY A 413 -14.36 9.95 3.34
CA GLY A 413 -14.06 11.35 3.61
C GLY A 413 -14.16 12.23 2.36
N PRO A 414 -13.60 13.45 2.41
CA PRO A 414 -13.65 14.37 1.28
C PRO A 414 -12.81 13.86 0.10
N ILE A 415 -13.38 13.96 -1.09
CA ILE A 415 -12.72 13.66 -2.37
C ILE A 415 -12.83 14.91 -3.25
N LYS A 416 -11.69 15.54 -3.46
CA LYS A 416 -11.53 16.71 -4.33
C LYS A 416 -10.13 16.69 -4.91
N PHE A 417 -10.05 16.63 -6.21
CA PHE A 417 -8.77 16.60 -6.91
C PHE A 417 -8.27 18.01 -7.22
N ASN A 418 -6.97 18.22 -7.06
CA ASN A 418 -6.28 19.41 -7.53
C ASN A 418 -5.97 19.32 -9.04
N GLU A 419 -5.27 20.31 -9.59
CA GLU A 419 -4.93 20.40 -11.02
C GLU A 419 -4.11 19.23 -11.55
N ILE A 420 -3.39 18.51 -10.67
CA ILE A 420 -2.57 17.36 -11.03
C ILE A 420 -3.22 16.01 -10.66
N GLY A 421 -4.50 16.01 -10.23
CA GLY A 421 -5.24 14.80 -9.92
C GLY A 421 -5.07 14.26 -8.49
N GLU A 422 -4.39 14.99 -7.59
CA GLU A 422 -4.15 14.57 -6.22
C GLU A 422 -5.25 15.06 -5.26
N ASN A 423 -5.69 14.23 -4.32
CA ASN A 423 -6.63 14.62 -3.27
C ASN A 423 -5.90 15.30 -2.10
N VAL A 424 -5.88 16.62 -2.09
CA VAL A 424 -5.20 17.41 -1.04
C VAL A 424 -6.09 17.70 0.18
N THR A 425 -7.36 17.38 0.12
CA THR A 425 -8.35 17.70 1.16
C THR A 425 -8.55 16.60 2.20
N LYS A 426 -8.08 15.40 1.91
CA LYS A 426 -8.21 14.24 2.81
C LYS A 426 -7.30 14.37 4.02
N PRO A 427 -7.82 14.38 5.26
CA PRO A 427 -7.00 14.37 6.47
C PRO A 427 -6.48 12.96 6.79
N MET A 428 -5.30 12.91 7.43
CA MET A 428 -4.77 11.71 8.05
C MET A 428 -5.29 11.56 9.48
N VAL A 429 -5.33 10.32 9.96
CA VAL A 429 -5.70 9.96 11.34
C VAL A 429 -4.58 9.13 11.97
N VAL A 430 -4.57 9.04 13.31
CA VAL A 430 -3.69 8.13 14.03
C VAL A 430 -4.53 7.13 14.80
N GLU A 431 -4.21 5.89 14.67
CA GLU A 431 -4.74 4.80 15.46
C GLU A 431 -3.67 4.25 16.41
N GLN A 432 -4.10 3.61 17.49
CA GLN A 432 -3.22 2.89 18.42
C GLN A 432 -3.85 1.56 18.79
N TRP A 433 -3.05 0.51 18.83
CA TRP A 433 -3.46 -0.75 19.42
C TRP A 433 -3.52 -0.63 20.95
N GLN A 434 -4.70 -0.87 21.52
CA GLN A 434 -4.97 -0.80 22.95
C GLN A 434 -5.75 -2.05 23.37
N ASN A 435 -5.18 -2.87 24.23
CA ASN A 435 -5.80 -4.11 24.72
C ASN A 435 -6.29 -5.02 23.58
N GLY A 436 -5.47 -5.16 22.51
CA GLY A 436 -5.78 -6.00 21.35
C GLY A 436 -6.82 -5.42 20.38
N GLN A 437 -7.19 -4.15 20.53
CA GLN A 437 -8.12 -3.46 19.63
C GLN A 437 -7.52 -2.17 19.09
N LYS A 438 -7.83 -1.82 17.86
CA LYS A 438 -7.45 -0.54 17.25
C LYS A 438 -8.39 0.57 17.74
N GLN A 439 -7.81 1.68 18.20
CA GLN A 439 -8.53 2.87 18.62
C GLN A 439 -8.03 4.09 17.86
N THR A 440 -8.94 4.89 17.33
CA THR A 440 -8.58 6.21 16.80
C THR A 440 -8.20 7.11 17.97
N VAL A 441 -7.00 7.69 17.96
CA VAL A 441 -6.47 8.49 19.05
C VAL A 441 -6.13 9.93 18.66
N TRP A 442 -6.08 10.24 17.37
CA TRP A 442 -5.76 11.58 16.85
C TRP A 442 -6.31 11.79 15.44
N PRO A 443 -6.73 13.01 15.04
CA PRO A 443 -6.82 14.23 15.86
C PRO A 443 -7.92 14.13 16.95
N LEU A 444 -7.91 15.02 17.94
CA LEU A 444 -8.77 14.93 19.12
C LEU A 444 -10.26 14.92 18.78
N GLU A 445 -10.67 15.65 17.74
CA GLU A 445 -12.06 15.69 17.27
C GLU A 445 -12.55 14.37 16.64
N ALA A 446 -11.63 13.53 16.20
CA ALA A 446 -11.91 12.20 15.64
C ALA A 446 -11.62 11.07 16.64
N ALA A 447 -10.96 11.38 17.76
CA ALA A 447 -10.48 10.37 18.71
C ALA A 447 -11.65 9.63 19.39
N ALA A 448 -11.54 8.30 19.40
CA ALA A 448 -12.43 7.39 20.15
C ALA A 448 -11.83 7.04 21.54
N ALA A 449 -10.51 7.15 21.68
CA ALA A 449 -9.80 6.90 22.93
C ALA A 449 -8.63 7.89 23.12
N LYS A 450 -8.13 8.00 24.35
CA LYS A 450 -6.91 8.75 24.63
C LYS A 450 -5.68 7.92 24.22
N PRO A 451 -4.60 8.55 23.73
CA PRO A 451 -3.34 7.87 23.52
C PRO A 451 -2.80 7.26 24.83
N LEU A 452 -2.33 6.02 24.77
CA LEU A 452 -1.55 5.41 25.85
C LEU A 452 -0.09 5.77 25.65
N TRP A 453 0.45 6.62 26.52
CA TRP A 453 1.78 7.21 26.45
C TRP A 453 2.35 7.49 27.85
N PRO A 454 3.65 7.25 28.13
CA PRO A 454 4.59 6.57 27.24
C PRO A 454 4.32 5.07 27.14
N THR A 455 4.92 4.42 26.16
CA THR A 455 4.91 2.97 26.03
C THR A 455 5.54 2.32 27.26
N PRO A 456 4.87 1.35 27.94
CA PRO A 456 5.45 0.63 29.07
C PRO A 456 6.59 -0.32 28.62
N SER A 457 7.36 -0.83 29.58
CA SER A 457 8.38 -1.84 29.28
C SER A 457 7.76 -3.09 28.66
N TRP A 458 8.58 -3.86 27.90
CA TRP A 458 8.10 -5.06 27.23
C TRP A 458 7.45 -6.08 28.16
N SER A 459 7.94 -6.19 29.40
CA SER A 459 7.37 -7.08 30.42
C SER A 459 6.02 -6.63 30.99
N GLN A 460 5.55 -5.44 30.65
CA GLN A 460 4.30 -4.83 31.17
C GLN A 460 3.22 -4.69 30.08
N ARG A 461 3.49 -5.14 28.87
CA ARG A 461 2.55 -5.06 27.74
C ARG A 461 1.54 -6.20 27.69
#